data_4840f6f7a901eed6fe2a870110cc92ca
#
_entry.id   4840f6f7a901eed6fe2a870110cc92ca
#
_cell.length_a   1.000
_cell.length_b   1.000
_cell.length_c   1.000
_cell.angle_alpha   90.00
_cell.angle_beta   90.00
_cell.angle_gamma   90.00
#
_symmetry.space_group_name_H-M   'P 1'
#
loop_
_entity.id
_entity.type
_entity.pdbx_description
1 polymer ?
#
loop_
_entity_poly.entity_id
_entity_poly.type
_entity_poly.pdbx_seq_one_letter_code
_entity_poly.pdbx_strand_id
1 'polypeptide(L)'
;MMKKKDAMRQMGSLLAGLLILASIALAKHGSLPGHDFQATTATAHQADNDTMQVLDDGSMVVNTTSIASDIIGYAGTVPLLITIKDNRVEHIKALPNQETEDFFETAAVLLSRWNGKTTEEAEALQVDAVSGATFSSKAIIGNVQRGLAYARRAQATIAQPSFDWSVKNIAGILVVLMAAILPLFVKNKTYRFCQSTLNVVVLGLWCGSFLSYTSLMGYMAHGMNPLAVAVPCLMLLVALVYPLIGHKSYYCTHLCPFGSLQYMASRCVSYKVKMGARLVRGLDIFRKLLWCLLMILIWTGVWADWTDYEPFAAFIFQSASWVVIAIAIAFVLLSFVVVRPYCRFVCPVGTWLRNFQSSKWRPF
;
A
#
# COMPACT_ATOMS: atom_id res chain seq x y z
N MET A 1 -2.04 -14.23 34.13
CA MET A 1 -0.69 -13.62 34.01
C MET A 1 0.19 -14.48 33.10
N MET A 2 0.77 -13.90 32.07
CA MET A 2 1.72 -14.57 31.17
C MET A 2 3.06 -14.74 31.90
N LYS A 3 3.67 -15.94 31.84
CA LYS A 3 4.99 -16.14 32.46
C LYS A 3 6.03 -15.28 31.69
N LYS A 4 6.96 -14.62 32.40
CA LYS A 4 7.99 -13.72 31.83
C LYS A 4 8.74 -14.33 30.62
N LYS A 5 8.98 -15.65 30.64
CA LYS A 5 9.56 -16.41 29.51
C LYS A 5 8.68 -16.43 28.25
N ASP A 6 7.35 -16.49 28.38
CA ASP A 6 6.45 -16.51 27.23
C ASP A 6 6.35 -15.11 26.59
N ALA A 7 6.40 -14.04 27.39
CA ALA A 7 6.45 -12.67 26.91
C ALA A 7 7.75 -12.39 26.13
N MET A 8 8.88 -12.84 26.66
CA MET A 8 10.19 -12.65 26.02
C MET A 8 10.30 -13.41 24.70
N ARG A 9 9.73 -14.63 24.62
CA ARG A 9 9.65 -15.41 23.38
C ARG A 9 8.73 -14.77 22.34
N GLN A 10 7.63 -14.16 22.77
CA GLN A 10 6.73 -13.41 21.88
C GLN A 10 7.39 -12.15 21.35
N MET A 11 8.09 -11.38 22.18
CA MET A 11 8.87 -10.22 21.73
C MET A 11 9.96 -10.62 20.75
N GLY A 12 10.68 -11.70 21.00
CA GLY A 12 11.70 -12.21 20.08
C GLY A 12 11.12 -12.61 18.71
N SER A 13 9.96 -13.28 18.70
CA SER A 13 9.29 -13.64 17.43
C SER A 13 8.73 -12.43 16.70
N LEU A 14 8.26 -11.40 17.41
CA LEU A 14 7.80 -10.15 16.85
C LEU A 14 8.96 -9.39 16.18
N LEU A 15 10.10 -9.28 16.88
CA LEU A 15 11.31 -8.69 16.34
C LEU A 15 11.78 -9.43 15.08
N ALA A 16 11.83 -10.77 15.12
CA ALA A 16 12.22 -11.58 13.96
C ALA A 16 11.29 -11.33 12.76
N GLY A 17 9.98 -11.25 12.99
CA GLY A 17 9.04 -10.96 11.90
C GLY A 17 9.12 -9.53 11.36
N LEU A 18 9.40 -8.54 12.19
CA LEU A 18 9.68 -7.19 11.75
C LEU A 18 10.99 -7.13 10.94
N LEU A 19 12.02 -7.84 11.35
CA LEU A 19 13.27 -7.95 10.60
C LEU A 19 13.07 -8.63 9.24
N ILE A 20 12.24 -9.68 9.16
CA ILE A 20 11.88 -10.31 7.88
C ILE A 20 11.17 -9.31 6.97
N LEU A 21 10.18 -8.56 7.46
CA LEU A 21 9.50 -7.54 6.67
C LEU A 21 10.45 -6.42 6.24
N ALA A 22 11.34 -5.97 7.12
CA ALA A 22 12.34 -4.97 6.79
C ALA A 22 13.31 -5.45 5.71
N SER A 23 13.79 -6.72 5.79
CA SER A 23 14.65 -7.29 4.76
C SER A 23 13.95 -7.43 3.41
N ILE A 24 12.66 -7.75 3.41
CA ILE A 24 11.84 -7.81 2.18
C ILE A 24 11.60 -6.40 1.62
N ALA A 25 11.33 -5.42 2.48
CA ALA A 25 11.17 -4.01 2.07
C ALA A 25 12.47 -3.49 1.42
N LEU A 26 13.63 -3.80 2.01
CA LEU A 26 14.94 -3.52 1.41
C LEU A 26 15.12 -4.19 0.07
N ALA A 27 14.77 -5.47 -0.06
CA ALA A 27 14.91 -6.20 -1.31
C ALA A 27 14.01 -5.66 -2.43
N LYS A 28 12.81 -5.19 -2.09
CA LYS A 28 11.82 -4.69 -3.07
C LYS A 28 11.98 -3.20 -3.39
N HIS A 29 12.30 -2.38 -2.40
CA HIS A 29 12.31 -0.92 -2.51
C HIS A 29 13.69 -0.28 -2.34
N GLY A 30 14.70 -1.05 -1.88
CA GLY A 30 16.07 -0.57 -1.66
C GLY A 30 16.22 0.47 -0.55
N SER A 31 15.15 0.80 0.17
CA SER A 31 15.12 1.84 1.19
C SER A 31 14.51 1.39 2.50
N LEU A 32 14.97 1.99 3.60
CA LEU A 32 14.34 1.96 4.92
C LEU A 32 14.12 3.40 5.39
N PRO A 33 13.18 3.67 6.30
CA PRO A 33 12.95 5.02 6.80
C PRO A 33 14.23 5.68 7.30
N GLY A 34 14.67 6.73 6.60
CA GLY A 34 15.89 7.50 6.93
C GLY A 34 17.20 6.99 6.36
N HIS A 35 17.22 5.86 5.60
CA HIS A 35 18.44 5.35 4.95
C HIS A 35 18.14 4.69 3.61
N ASP A 36 18.75 5.19 2.54
CA ASP A 36 18.79 4.56 1.22
C ASP A 36 20.09 3.75 1.08
N PHE A 37 19.95 2.43 0.95
CA PHE A 37 21.10 1.50 0.91
C PHE A 37 21.60 1.22 -0.53
N GLN A 38 20.98 1.82 -1.54
CA GLN A 38 21.37 1.60 -2.95
C GLN A 38 22.63 2.32 -3.40
N ALA A 39 23.28 3.11 -2.54
CA ALA A 39 24.47 3.89 -2.89
C ALA A 39 25.74 3.06 -3.20
N THR A 40 25.71 1.73 -3.08
CA THR A 40 26.96 0.93 -3.18
C THR A 40 27.02 -0.07 -4.34
N THR A 41 25.98 -0.21 -5.15
CA THR A 41 26.02 -1.04 -6.38
C THR A 41 25.57 -0.20 -7.56
N ALA A 42 26.52 0.58 -8.04
CA ALA A 42 26.38 1.30 -9.30
C ALA A 42 26.09 0.33 -10.44
N THR A 43 24.87 0.35 -11.00
CA THR A 43 24.59 0.33 -12.45
C THR A 43 23.11 0.19 -12.82
N ALA A 44 22.08 0.33 -11.95
CA ALA A 44 20.72 0.23 -12.44
C ALA A 44 19.64 1.10 -11.78
N HIS A 45 19.87 1.79 -10.67
CA HIS A 45 18.83 2.59 -10.00
C HIS A 45 19.35 3.91 -9.40
N GLN A 46 20.02 4.69 -10.22
CA GLN A 46 20.32 6.11 -9.93
C GLN A 46 19.11 7.01 -10.22
N ALA A 47 17.91 6.43 -10.43
CA ALA A 47 16.75 7.14 -10.97
C ALA A 47 15.98 7.99 -9.97
N ASP A 48 15.93 7.67 -8.67
CA ASP A 48 15.05 8.42 -7.76
C ASP A 48 15.68 9.70 -7.18
N ASN A 49 16.98 9.72 -6.90
CA ASN A 49 17.66 10.97 -6.51
C ASN A 49 17.92 11.89 -7.71
N ASP A 50 17.96 11.35 -8.93
CA ASP A 50 18.12 12.12 -10.16
C ASP A 50 16.78 12.64 -10.69
N THR A 51 15.66 12.07 -10.25
CA THR A 51 14.32 12.40 -10.73
C THR A 51 13.74 13.63 -10.04
N MET A 52 14.04 13.85 -8.76
CA MET A 52 13.57 15.01 -8.01
C MET A 52 14.62 15.49 -7.02
N GLN A 53 14.92 16.79 -7.05
CA GLN A 53 15.80 17.47 -6.10
C GLN A 53 15.04 18.65 -5.49
N VAL A 54 15.13 18.79 -4.18
CA VAL A 54 14.68 20.00 -3.48
C VAL A 54 15.93 20.83 -3.20
N LEU A 55 15.98 22.03 -3.74
CA LEU A 55 17.10 22.98 -3.55
C LEU A 55 16.96 23.71 -2.22
N ASP A 56 18.06 24.26 -1.72
CA ASP A 56 18.12 25.00 -0.43
C ASP A 56 17.18 26.21 -0.38
N ASP A 57 16.78 26.74 -1.52
CA ASP A 57 15.82 27.85 -1.65
C ASP A 57 14.35 27.41 -1.62
N GLY A 58 14.09 26.11 -1.38
CA GLY A 58 12.76 25.52 -1.35
C GLY A 58 12.16 25.24 -2.72
N SER A 59 12.87 25.48 -3.82
CA SER A 59 12.42 25.10 -5.15
C SER A 59 12.62 23.60 -5.38
N MET A 60 11.69 22.99 -6.12
CA MET A 60 11.70 21.59 -6.50
C MET A 60 12.05 21.46 -7.97
N VAL A 61 13.05 20.66 -8.30
CA VAL A 61 13.44 20.35 -9.68
C VAL A 61 13.10 18.91 -9.99
N VAL A 62 12.28 18.70 -11.01
CA VAL A 62 11.88 17.37 -11.50
C VAL A 62 12.53 17.08 -12.84
N ASN A 63 13.29 16.00 -12.89
CA ASN A 63 13.92 15.47 -14.10
C ASN A 63 13.07 14.37 -14.70
N THR A 64 12.61 14.53 -15.93
CA THR A 64 11.69 13.57 -16.57
C THR A 64 12.38 12.42 -17.28
N THR A 65 13.72 12.36 -17.28
CA THR A 65 14.49 11.34 -18.04
C THR A 65 14.06 9.91 -17.74
N SER A 66 13.87 9.56 -16.47
CA SER A 66 13.48 8.22 -16.05
C SER A 66 11.96 8.00 -16.08
N ILE A 67 11.18 9.02 -15.69
CA ILE A 67 9.73 8.90 -15.55
C ILE A 67 8.95 9.00 -16.85
N ALA A 68 9.57 9.47 -17.92
CA ALA A 68 8.95 9.64 -19.23
C ALA A 68 9.77 9.02 -20.36
N SER A 69 10.54 7.98 -20.08
CA SER A 69 11.39 7.28 -21.05
C SER A 69 10.63 6.56 -22.17
N ASP A 70 9.34 6.31 -21.96
CA ASP A 70 8.41 5.73 -22.95
C ASP A 70 7.78 6.78 -23.87
N ILE A 71 7.96 8.08 -23.61
CA ILE A 71 7.44 9.17 -24.45
C ILE A 71 8.51 9.54 -25.48
N ILE A 72 8.26 9.10 -26.72
CA ILE A 72 9.19 9.27 -27.83
C ILE A 72 8.69 10.39 -28.73
N GLY A 73 9.59 11.29 -29.13
CA GLY A 73 9.39 12.31 -30.15
C GLY A 73 9.60 11.80 -31.56
N TYR A 74 10.23 12.62 -32.42
CA TYR A 74 10.51 12.23 -33.77
C TYR A 74 11.77 11.34 -33.88
N ALA A 75 12.86 11.73 -33.22
CA ALA A 75 14.13 11.00 -33.23
C ALA A 75 14.51 10.33 -31.89
N GLY A 76 13.79 10.61 -30.80
CA GLY A 76 14.06 10.02 -29.53
C GLY A 76 13.24 10.61 -28.38
N THR A 77 13.70 10.38 -27.16
CA THR A 77 13.08 10.97 -25.95
C THR A 77 13.49 12.43 -25.82
N VAL A 78 12.58 13.25 -25.25
CA VAL A 78 12.82 14.68 -24.99
C VAL A 78 12.75 14.92 -23.48
N PRO A 79 13.81 14.57 -22.72
CA PRO A 79 13.81 14.75 -21.28
C PRO A 79 13.83 16.24 -20.91
N LEU A 80 13.11 16.57 -19.82
CA LEU A 80 12.93 17.93 -19.35
C LEU A 80 13.32 18.06 -17.88
N LEU A 81 13.81 19.25 -17.49
CA LEU A 81 13.90 19.71 -16.12
C LEU A 81 12.78 20.70 -15.85
N ILE A 82 11.93 20.40 -14.91
CA ILE A 82 10.81 21.24 -14.50
C ILE A 82 11.13 21.82 -13.11
N THR A 83 11.31 23.12 -13.02
CA THR A 83 11.55 23.83 -11.77
C THR A 83 10.23 24.38 -11.23
N ILE A 84 9.89 24.02 -10.01
CA ILE A 84 8.66 24.42 -9.32
C ILE A 84 9.03 25.15 -8.03
N LYS A 85 8.52 26.34 -7.85
CA LYS A 85 8.69 27.15 -6.64
C LYS A 85 7.34 27.69 -6.19
N ASP A 86 7.08 27.64 -4.88
CA ASP A 86 5.83 28.13 -4.28
C ASP A 86 4.57 27.59 -4.99
N ASN A 87 4.57 26.29 -5.33
CA ASN A 87 3.51 25.60 -6.09
C ASN A 87 3.26 26.16 -7.49
N ARG A 88 4.24 26.85 -8.10
CA ARG A 88 4.18 27.38 -9.47
C ARG A 88 5.35 26.86 -10.29
N VAL A 89 5.09 26.61 -11.57
CA VAL A 89 6.14 26.30 -12.54
C VAL A 89 6.93 27.56 -12.81
N GLU A 90 8.17 27.60 -12.36
CA GLU A 90 9.07 28.72 -12.57
C GLU A 90 9.69 28.67 -13.97
N HIS A 91 10.25 27.50 -14.31
CA HIS A 91 10.96 27.32 -15.57
C HIS A 91 10.96 25.83 -15.99
N ILE A 92 10.85 25.60 -17.32
CA ILE A 92 11.03 24.30 -17.92
C ILE A 92 12.19 24.36 -18.90
N LYS A 93 13.21 23.52 -18.70
CA LYS A 93 14.39 23.44 -19.55
C LYS A 93 14.49 22.06 -20.17
N ALA A 94 14.74 21.99 -21.48
CA ALA A 94 15.06 20.74 -22.13
C ALA A 94 16.48 20.31 -21.80
N LEU A 95 16.63 19.02 -21.54
CA LEU A 95 17.92 18.35 -21.45
C LEU A 95 18.43 17.95 -22.86
N PRO A 96 19.70 17.57 -22.99
CA PRO A 96 20.22 17.03 -24.24
C PRO A 96 19.33 15.90 -24.76
N ASN A 97 18.90 16.02 -26.02
CA ASN A 97 18.01 15.08 -26.68
C ASN A 97 18.52 14.79 -28.08
N GLN A 98 17.90 13.81 -28.76
CA GLN A 98 18.29 13.37 -30.11
C GLN A 98 17.34 13.91 -31.18
N GLU A 99 16.47 14.87 -30.85
CA GLU A 99 15.58 15.46 -31.84
C GLU A 99 16.34 16.26 -32.91
N THR A 100 15.76 16.34 -34.10
CA THR A 100 16.30 17.20 -35.18
C THR A 100 16.15 18.65 -34.72
N GLU A 101 17.24 19.42 -34.80
CA GLU A 101 17.37 20.77 -34.27
C GLU A 101 16.23 21.70 -34.74
N ASP A 102 15.94 21.75 -36.06
CA ASP A 102 14.88 22.58 -36.63
C ASP A 102 13.48 22.25 -36.06
N PHE A 103 13.16 20.95 -35.91
CA PHE A 103 11.87 20.52 -35.34
C PHE A 103 11.80 20.77 -33.86
N PHE A 104 12.91 20.59 -33.17
CA PHE A 104 12.95 20.83 -31.71
C PHE A 104 12.83 22.32 -31.39
N GLU A 105 13.56 23.21 -32.10
CA GLU A 105 13.46 24.67 -31.94
C GLU A 105 12.01 25.15 -32.16
N THR A 106 11.35 24.65 -33.21
CA THR A 106 9.95 24.96 -33.49
C THR A 106 9.02 24.52 -32.36
N ALA A 107 9.26 23.36 -31.76
CA ALA A 107 8.47 22.83 -30.64
C ALA A 107 8.83 23.47 -29.29
N ALA A 108 10.08 23.95 -29.10
CA ALA A 108 10.59 24.49 -27.84
C ALA A 108 9.85 25.74 -27.36
N VAL A 109 9.18 26.46 -28.26
CA VAL A 109 8.30 27.59 -27.92
C VAL A 109 7.21 27.18 -26.93
N LEU A 110 6.82 25.91 -26.89
CA LEU A 110 5.83 25.38 -25.96
C LEU A 110 6.31 25.40 -24.51
N LEU A 111 7.63 25.27 -24.24
CA LEU A 111 8.19 25.18 -22.89
C LEU A 111 7.81 26.38 -22.02
N SER A 112 7.62 27.55 -22.60
CA SER A 112 7.23 28.77 -21.88
C SER A 112 5.74 28.83 -21.50
N ARG A 113 4.89 27.96 -22.08
CA ARG A 113 3.43 28.01 -21.91
C ARG A 113 2.97 27.68 -20.48
N TRP A 114 3.78 26.94 -19.74
CA TRP A 114 3.48 26.54 -18.36
C TRP A 114 4.07 27.47 -17.31
N ASN A 115 5.02 28.36 -17.69
CA ASN A 115 5.69 29.23 -16.75
C ASN A 115 4.70 30.14 -16.02
N GLY A 116 4.88 30.29 -14.69
CA GLY A 116 4.06 31.11 -13.80
C GLY A 116 2.71 30.50 -13.40
N LYS A 117 2.31 29.38 -14.01
CA LYS A 117 1.06 28.66 -13.66
C LYS A 117 1.24 27.82 -12.41
N THR A 118 0.18 27.65 -11.63
CA THR A 118 0.19 26.68 -10.52
C THR A 118 0.35 25.26 -11.07
N THR A 119 0.84 24.33 -10.26
CA THR A 119 0.99 22.91 -10.67
C THR A 119 -0.33 22.32 -11.13
N GLU A 120 -1.45 22.70 -10.52
CA GLU A 120 -2.80 22.24 -10.90
C GLU A 120 -3.26 22.84 -12.24
N GLU A 121 -3.09 24.17 -12.43
CA GLU A 121 -3.40 24.86 -13.68
C GLU A 121 -2.53 24.37 -14.84
N ALA A 122 -1.25 24.10 -14.55
CA ALA A 122 -0.27 23.61 -15.52
C ALA A 122 -0.60 22.15 -15.96
N GLU A 123 -1.02 21.30 -15.05
CA GLU A 123 -1.44 19.92 -15.34
C GLU A 123 -2.75 19.88 -16.15
N ALA A 124 -3.70 20.76 -15.84
CA ALA A 124 -4.97 20.86 -16.56
C ALA A 124 -4.86 21.57 -17.91
N LEU A 125 -3.72 22.22 -18.19
CA LEU A 125 -3.54 23.00 -19.39
C LEU A 125 -3.48 22.10 -20.62
N GLN A 126 -4.44 22.28 -21.53
CA GLN A 126 -4.41 21.67 -22.86
C GLN A 126 -3.58 22.55 -23.78
N VAL A 127 -2.50 22.01 -24.30
CA VAL A 127 -1.60 22.67 -25.23
C VAL A 127 -1.63 21.91 -26.55
N ASP A 128 -1.87 22.63 -27.64
CA ASP A 128 -1.87 22.04 -28.97
C ASP A 128 -0.43 21.90 -29.50
N ALA A 129 -0.21 20.83 -30.27
CA ALA A 129 1.07 20.60 -30.93
C ALA A 129 1.32 21.66 -32.01
N VAL A 130 2.56 22.09 -32.15
CA VAL A 130 2.97 23.03 -33.21
C VAL A 130 2.96 22.37 -34.58
N SER A 131 2.34 23.01 -35.54
CA SER A 131 2.26 22.53 -36.92
C SER A 131 3.67 22.42 -37.51
N GLY A 132 4.00 21.29 -38.10
CA GLY A 132 5.35 21.02 -38.63
C GLY A 132 6.30 20.31 -37.66
N ALA A 133 6.06 20.40 -36.32
CA ALA A 133 6.85 19.74 -35.27
C ALA A 133 5.97 18.91 -34.34
N THR A 134 4.98 18.21 -34.86
CA THR A 134 3.92 17.55 -34.10
C THR A 134 4.45 16.46 -33.14
N PHE A 135 5.43 15.67 -33.59
CA PHE A 135 5.98 14.58 -32.76
C PHE A 135 6.80 15.13 -31.58
N SER A 136 7.72 16.07 -31.83
CA SER A 136 8.52 16.74 -30.82
C SER A 136 7.63 17.53 -29.85
N SER A 137 6.57 18.17 -30.35
CA SER A 137 5.57 18.86 -29.51
C SER A 137 4.83 17.90 -28.58
N LYS A 138 4.37 16.74 -29.06
CA LYS A 138 3.72 15.72 -28.25
C LYS A 138 4.66 15.14 -27.20
N ALA A 139 5.94 14.97 -27.52
CA ALA A 139 6.94 14.53 -26.57
C ALA A 139 7.15 15.55 -25.45
N ILE A 140 7.26 16.86 -25.77
CA ILE A 140 7.35 17.93 -24.77
C ILE A 140 6.10 17.94 -23.87
N ILE A 141 4.90 17.97 -24.45
CA ILE A 141 3.63 18.00 -23.73
C ILE A 141 3.50 16.79 -22.77
N GLY A 142 3.76 15.59 -23.27
CA GLY A 142 3.68 14.36 -22.47
C GLY A 142 4.70 14.33 -21.32
N ASN A 143 5.93 14.79 -21.57
CA ASN A 143 6.96 14.92 -20.54
C ASN A 143 6.56 15.92 -19.45
N VAL A 144 6.03 17.09 -19.82
CA VAL A 144 5.56 18.10 -18.87
C VAL A 144 4.40 17.55 -18.04
N GLN A 145 3.40 16.95 -18.65
CA GLN A 145 2.25 16.38 -17.94
C GLN A 145 2.69 15.30 -16.92
N ARG A 146 3.60 14.41 -17.34
CA ARG A 146 4.11 13.35 -16.46
C ARG A 146 4.98 13.91 -15.32
N GLY A 147 5.82 14.89 -15.61
CA GLY A 147 6.65 15.55 -14.63
C GLY A 147 5.84 16.33 -13.59
N LEU A 148 4.79 17.06 -14.00
CA LEU A 148 3.88 17.76 -13.10
C LEU A 148 3.06 16.80 -12.24
N ALA A 149 2.54 15.71 -12.82
CA ALA A 149 1.85 14.68 -12.06
C ALA A 149 2.76 14.02 -11.01
N TYR A 150 4.04 13.81 -11.33
CA TYR A 150 5.03 13.32 -10.38
C TYR A 150 5.31 14.35 -9.29
N ALA A 151 5.54 15.62 -9.64
CA ALA A 151 5.77 16.70 -8.69
C ALA A 151 4.63 16.85 -7.68
N ARG A 152 3.37 16.80 -8.15
CA ARG A 152 2.20 16.87 -7.28
C ARG A 152 2.13 15.71 -6.28
N ARG A 153 2.44 14.49 -6.72
CA ARG A 153 2.50 13.32 -5.83
C ARG A 153 3.61 13.47 -4.79
N ALA A 154 4.77 13.96 -5.19
CA ALA A 154 5.89 14.19 -4.33
C ALA A 154 5.62 15.32 -3.32
N GLN A 155 5.02 16.44 -3.75
CA GLN A 155 4.58 17.52 -2.87
C GLN A 155 3.57 17.06 -1.83
N ALA A 156 2.59 16.22 -2.21
CA ALA A 156 1.64 15.62 -1.28
C ALA A 156 2.34 14.74 -0.22
N THR A 157 3.50 14.19 -0.56
CA THR A 157 4.32 13.37 0.37
C THR A 157 5.20 14.25 1.28
N ILE A 158 5.67 15.40 0.79
CA ILE A 158 6.51 16.34 1.51
C ILE A 158 5.68 17.33 2.36
N ALA A 159 4.43 17.61 1.96
CA ALA A 159 3.53 18.45 2.73
C ALA A 159 3.44 17.92 4.17
N GLN A 160 3.65 18.82 5.15
CA GLN A 160 3.65 18.47 6.57
C GLN A 160 2.45 17.60 6.91
N PRO A 161 2.67 16.55 7.71
CA PRO A 161 1.63 15.59 8.06
C PRO A 161 0.53 16.26 8.87
N SER A 162 -0.45 16.82 8.18
CA SER A 162 -1.67 17.29 8.83
C SER A 162 -2.60 16.10 9.07
N PHE A 163 -3.21 16.05 10.25
CA PHE A 163 -4.24 15.06 10.52
C PHE A 163 -5.43 15.30 9.57
N ASP A 164 -5.81 14.26 8.83
CA ASP A 164 -6.98 14.32 7.97
C ASP A 164 -8.27 14.29 8.81
N TRP A 165 -8.88 15.45 8.97
CA TRP A 165 -10.17 15.64 9.67
C TRP A 165 -11.38 15.22 8.84
N SER A 166 -11.20 14.47 7.76
CA SER A 166 -12.32 13.96 6.98
C SER A 166 -13.25 13.09 7.83
N VAL A 167 -14.54 13.17 7.54
CA VAL A 167 -15.57 12.35 8.21
C VAL A 167 -15.25 10.86 8.09
N LYS A 168 -14.65 10.43 6.98
CA LYS A 168 -14.20 9.06 6.77
C LYS A 168 -13.17 8.63 7.80
N ASN A 169 -12.15 9.45 8.01
CA ASN A 169 -11.05 9.14 8.93
C ASN A 169 -11.55 9.10 10.38
N ILE A 170 -12.36 10.07 10.78
CA ILE A 170 -12.96 10.11 12.13
C ILE A 170 -13.86 8.89 12.36
N ALA A 171 -14.74 8.56 11.41
CA ALA A 171 -15.60 7.39 11.52
C ALA A 171 -14.78 6.09 11.58
N GLY A 172 -13.74 5.98 10.78
CA GLY A 172 -12.80 4.84 10.79
C GLY A 172 -12.14 4.67 12.16
N ILE A 173 -11.59 5.75 12.73
CA ILE A 173 -10.97 5.75 14.07
C ILE A 173 -11.97 5.31 15.12
N LEU A 174 -13.19 5.86 15.11
CA LEU A 174 -14.24 5.49 16.10
C LEU A 174 -14.57 4.01 16.01
N VAL A 175 -14.75 3.47 14.80
CA VAL A 175 -15.07 2.04 14.61
C VAL A 175 -13.90 1.16 15.07
N VAL A 176 -12.65 1.54 14.81
CA VAL A 176 -11.47 0.79 15.30
C VAL A 176 -11.41 0.84 16.84
N LEU A 177 -11.63 1.99 17.47
CA LEU A 177 -11.64 2.11 18.92
C LEU A 177 -12.78 1.29 19.54
N MET A 178 -13.98 1.34 18.96
CA MET A 178 -15.11 0.49 19.40
C MET A 178 -14.75 -1.00 19.30
N ALA A 179 -14.15 -1.43 18.18
CA ALA A 179 -13.73 -2.81 17.98
C ALA A 179 -12.56 -3.22 18.87
N ALA A 180 -11.73 -2.27 19.30
CA ALA A 180 -10.63 -2.52 20.22
C ALA A 180 -11.14 -2.67 21.66
N ILE A 181 -11.94 -1.75 22.14
CA ILE A 181 -12.28 -1.60 23.58
C ILE A 181 -13.51 -2.44 23.96
N LEU A 182 -14.63 -2.30 23.24
CA LEU A 182 -15.91 -2.87 23.68
C LEU A 182 -15.94 -4.40 23.77
N PRO A 183 -15.29 -5.19 22.92
CA PRO A 183 -15.27 -6.66 23.05
C PRO A 183 -14.57 -7.17 24.31
N LEU A 184 -13.78 -6.33 25.00
CA LEU A 184 -13.16 -6.69 26.27
C LEU A 184 -14.21 -6.74 27.39
N PHE A 185 -15.23 -5.88 27.34
CA PHE A 185 -16.28 -5.73 28.35
C PHE A 185 -17.57 -6.43 27.95
N VAL A 186 -17.95 -6.36 26.66
CA VAL A 186 -19.23 -6.86 26.15
C VAL A 186 -19.03 -8.13 25.34
N LYS A 187 -19.39 -9.28 25.93
CA LYS A 187 -19.30 -10.59 25.26
C LYS A 187 -20.66 -11.03 24.65
N ASN A 188 -21.40 -10.10 24.03
CA ASN A 188 -22.71 -10.38 23.44
C ASN A 188 -22.55 -10.75 21.94
N LYS A 189 -23.32 -11.79 21.50
CA LYS A 189 -23.34 -12.24 20.08
C LYS A 189 -23.93 -11.18 19.16
N THR A 190 -24.93 -10.44 19.61
CA THR A 190 -25.57 -9.35 18.85
C THR A 190 -24.60 -8.18 18.63
N TYR A 191 -23.92 -7.75 19.70
CA TYR A 191 -22.89 -6.72 19.59
C TYR A 191 -21.81 -7.11 18.57
N ARG A 192 -21.32 -8.36 18.64
CA ARG A 192 -20.30 -8.83 17.70
C ARG A 192 -20.77 -8.83 16.25
N PHE A 193 -22.04 -9.11 16.00
CA PHE A 193 -22.63 -9.02 14.66
C PHE A 193 -22.69 -7.57 14.18
N CYS A 194 -23.21 -6.66 15.01
CA CYS A 194 -23.26 -5.22 14.68
C CYS A 194 -21.86 -4.66 14.43
N GLN A 195 -20.88 -4.98 15.28
CA GLN A 195 -19.49 -4.56 15.09
C GLN A 195 -18.91 -5.10 13.79
N SER A 196 -19.20 -6.36 13.42
CA SER A 196 -18.75 -6.94 12.16
C SER A 196 -19.35 -6.21 10.95
N THR A 197 -20.62 -5.79 11.05
CA THR A 197 -21.28 -4.99 10.00
C THR A 197 -20.61 -3.62 9.87
N LEU A 198 -20.34 -2.94 10.98
CA LEU A 198 -19.62 -1.66 10.98
C LEU A 198 -18.20 -1.80 10.38
N ASN A 199 -17.47 -2.87 10.72
CA ASN A 199 -16.15 -3.10 10.12
C ASN A 199 -16.23 -3.28 8.60
N VAL A 200 -17.23 -4.02 8.08
CA VAL A 200 -17.38 -4.22 6.64
C VAL A 200 -17.78 -2.93 5.95
N VAL A 201 -18.78 -2.21 6.46
CA VAL A 201 -19.33 -1.02 5.81
C VAL A 201 -18.38 0.16 5.94
N VAL A 202 -17.93 0.47 7.17
CA VAL A 202 -17.11 1.67 7.41
C VAL A 202 -15.65 1.42 7.04
N LEU A 203 -15.00 0.41 7.62
CA LEU A 203 -13.58 0.18 7.40
C LEU A 203 -13.30 -0.42 6.02
N GLY A 204 -14.14 -1.36 5.56
CA GLY A 204 -13.97 -2.02 4.26
C GLY A 204 -14.41 -1.13 3.09
N LEU A 205 -15.70 -0.84 3.00
CA LEU A 205 -16.29 -0.22 1.81
C LEU A 205 -16.11 1.30 1.77
N TRP A 206 -16.25 1.99 2.90
CA TRP A 206 -16.18 3.46 2.92
C TRP A 206 -14.76 3.98 3.08
N CYS A 207 -14.00 3.50 4.06
CA CYS A 207 -12.62 3.94 4.31
C CYS A 207 -11.59 3.20 3.45
N GLY A 208 -11.89 1.96 2.98
CA GLY A 208 -10.93 1.12 2.29
C GLY A 208 -9.70 0.76 3.14
N SER A 209 -9.87 0.74 4.48
CA SER A 209 -8.76 0.59 5.42
C SER A 209 -8.65 -0.86 5.90
N PHE A 210 -7.53 -1.50 5.57
CA PHE A 210 -7.19 -2.86 5.99
C PHE A 210 -5.67 -3.04 6.03
N LEU A 211 -5.19 -4.03 6.77
CA LEU A 211 -3.79 -4.40 6.76
C LEU A 211 -3.54 -5.43 5.65
N SER A 212 -2.81 -5.03 4.61
CA SER A 212 -2.30 -5.87 3.53
C SER A 212 -0.78 -6.02 3.63
N TYR A 213 -0.21 -7.02 2.95
CA TYR A 213 1.24 -7.13 2.84
C TYR A 213 1.85 -5.94 2.09
N THR A 214 1.19 -5.50 1.01
CA THR A 214 1.59 -4.32 0.24
C THR A 214 1.68 -3.07 1.13
N SER A 215 0.64 -2.82 1.96
CA SER A 215 0.67 -1.68 2.89
C SER A 215 1.77 -1.81 3.94
N LEU A 216 1.95 -3.02 4.51
CA LEU A 216 2.99 -3.25 5.51
C LEU A 216 4.39 -3.05 4.94
N MET A 217 4.66 -3.53 3.73
CA MET A 217 5.95 -3.32 3.04
C MET A 217 6.16 -1.85 2.70
N GLY A 218 5.14 -1.16 2.19
CA GLY A 218 5.20 0.28 1.93
C GLY A 218 5.54 1.08 3.18
N TYR A 219 4.92 0.77 4.32
CA TYR A 219 5.24 1.42 5.60
C TYR A 219 6.67 1.12 6.09
N MET A 220 7.20 -0.06 5.79
CA MET A 220 8.59 -0.42 6.14
C MET A 220 9.61 0.21 5.20
N ALA A 221 9.25 0.45 3.92
CA ALA A 221 10.15 1.05 2.94
C ALA A 221 10.22 2.59 3.08
N HIS A 222 9.06 3.24 3.16
CA HIS A 222 8.95 4.72 3.07
C HIS A 222 8.62 5.37 4.43
N GLY A 223 8.52 4.57 5.49
CA GLY A 223 8.02 5.04 6.77
C GLY A 223 6.49 5.13 6.81
N MET A 224 5.97 5.28 8.01
CA MET A 224 4.54 5.46 8.25
C MET A 224 4.30 6.80 8.94
N ASN A 225 3.58 7.69 8.26
CA ASN A 225 3.11 8.91 8.88
C ASN A 225 1.81 8.63 9.67
N PRO A 226 1.86 8.56 11.02
CA PRO A 226 0.72 8.14 11.83
C PRO A 226 -0.46 9.13 11.74
N LEU A 227 -0.21 10.38 11.39
CA LEU A 227 -1.25 11.40 11.26
C LEU A 227 -2.02 11.26 9.93
N ALA A 228 -1.31 10.97 8.82
CA ALA A 228 -1.91 10.80 7.51
C ALA A 228 -2.66 9.45 7.38
N VAL A 229 -2.14 8.38 8.00
CA VAL A 229 -2.72 7.02 7.95
C VAL A 229 -3.18 6.53 9.32
N ALA A 230 -3.92 7.38 10.05
CA ALA A 230 -4.31 7.12 11.44
C ALA A 230 -5.09 5.81 11.61
N VAL A 231 -6.03 5.48 10.72
CA VAL A 231 -6.85 4.26 10.81
C VAL A 231 -6.00 2.99 10.65
N PRO A 232 -5.21 2.79 9.58
CA PRO A 232 -4.30 1.65 9.47
C PRO A 232 -3.26 1.58 10.59
N CYS A 233 -2.75 2.73 11.05
CA CYS A 233 -1.81 2.81 12.17
C CYS A 233 -2.42 2.24 13.44
N LEU A 234 -3.63 2.65 13.77
CA LEU A 234 -4.37 2.17 14.94
C LEU A 234 -4.70 0.68 14.81
N MET A 235 -5.08 0.22 13.62
CA MET A 235 -5.31 -1.21 13.35
C MET A 235 -4.03 -2.03 13.56
N LEU A 236 -2.87 -1.53 13.10
CA LEU A 236 -1.59 -2.19 13.28
C LEU A 236 -1.20 -2.24 14.76
N LEU A 237 -1.39 -1.14 15.49
CA LEU A 237 -1.14 -1.08 16.92
C LEU A 237 -1.97 -2.12 17.68
N VAL A 238 -3.28 -2.22 17.40
CA VAL A 238 -4.15 -3.24 18.01
C VAL A 238 -3.69 -4.65 17.59
N ALA A 239 -3.33 -4.86 16.33
CA ALA A 239 -2.87 -6.16 15.83
C ALA A 239 -1.59 -6.66 16.52
N LEU A 240 -0.71 -5.75 16.96
CA LEU A 240 0.56 -6.07 17.63
C LEU A 240 0.42 -6.14 19.16
N VAL A 241 -0.34 -5.22 19.77
CA VAL A 241 -0.42 -5.10 21.25
C VAL A 241 -1.33 -6.17 21.86
N TYR A 242 -2.49 -6.46 21.25
CA TYR A 242 -3.46 -7.39 21.84
C TYR A 242 -2.95 -8.83 21.99
N PRO A 243 -2.19 -9.41 21.06
CA PRO A 243 -1.53 -10.69 21.27
C PRO A 243 -0.57 -10.72 22.45
N LEU A 244 0.11 -9.60 22.76
CA LEU A 244 1.01 -9.49 23.92
C LEU A 244 0.26 -9.54 25.22
N ILE A 245 -0.98 -9.03 25.25
CA ILE A 245 -1.88 -9.08 26.44
C ILE A 245 -2.58 -10.46 26.57
N GLY A 246 -2.40 -11.36 25.57
CA GLY A 246 -2.96 -12.71 25.58
C GLY A 246 -4.20 -12.91 24.71
N HIS A 247 -4.68 -11.88 24.01
CA HIS A 247 -5.80 -11.95 23.07
C HIS A 247 -5.33 -12.35 21.67
N LYS A 248 -5.27 -13.65 21.42
CA LYS A 248 -4.77 -14.21 20.16
C LYS A 248 -5.67 -13.88 18.97
N SER A 249 -5.06 -13.57 17.83
CA SER A 249 -5.74 -13.28 16.56
C SER A 249 -6.83 -12.20 16.66
N TYR A 250 -6.66 -11.23 17.59
CA TYR A 250 -7.66 -10.22 17.86
C TYR A 250 -8.03 -9.41 16.62
N TYR A 251 -7.03 -8.94 15.88
CA TYR A 251 -7.23 -8.20 14.63
C TYR A 251 -8.13 -8.97 13.65
N CYS A 252 -7.76 -10.22 13.32
CA CYS A 252 -8.52 -11.05 12.37
C CYS A 252 -9.94 -11.38 12.86
N THR A 253 -10.20 -11.27 14.16
CA THR A 253 -11.48 -11.67 14.77
C THR A 253 -12.41 -10.49 14.98
N HIS A 254 -11.89 -9.30 15.27
CA HIS A 254 -12.68 -8.14 15.71
C HIS A 254 -12.52 -6.89 14.84
N LEU A 255 -11.41 -6.73 14.11
CA LEU A 255 -11.15 -5.54 13.30
C LEU A 255 -11.16 -5.79 11.79
N CYS A 256 -10.54 -6.88 11.32
CA CYS A 256 -10.37 -7.12 9.89
C CYS A 256 -11.72 -7.10 9.14
N PRO A 257 -11.92 -6.22 8.13
CA PRO A 257 -13.17 -6.15 7.38
C PRO A 257 -13.52 -7.47 6.69
N PHE A 258 -12.53 -8.10 6.04
CA PHE A 258 -12.75 -9.38 5.35
C PHE A 258 -13.01 -10.53 6.32
N GLY A 259 -12.35 -10.53 7.47
CA GLY A 259 -12.63 -11.47 8.56
C GLY A 259 -14.03 -11.30 9.15
N SER A 260 -14.51 -10.06 9.23
CA SER A 260 -15.87 -9.72 9.66
C SER A 260 -16.91 -10.16 8.62
N LEU A 261 -16.66 -9.95 7.33
CA LEU A 261 -17.53 -10.40 6.24
C LEU A 261 -17.69 -11.93 6.24
N GLN A 262 -16.57 -12.65 6.36
CA GLN A 262 -16.60 -14.11 6.48
C GLN A 262 -17.31 -14.60 7.76
N TYR A 263 -17.20 -13.88 8.86
CA TYR A 263 -17.94 -14.20 10.08
C TYR A 263 -19.43 -14.00 9.89
N MET A 264 -19.87 -12.91 9.26
CA MET A 264 -21.29 -12.66 8.95
C MET A 264 -21.84 -13.77 8.02
N ALA A 265 -21.14 -14.07 6.93
CA ALA A 265 -21.52 -15.18 6.03
C ALA A 265 -21.62 -16.51 6.78
N SER A 266 -20.70 -16.77 7.71
CA SER A 266 -20.75 -17.99 8.50
C SER A 266 -21.94 -18.06 9.47
N ARG A 267 -22.64 -16.96 9.75
CA ARG A 267 -23.84 -16.95 10.61
C ARG A 267 -25.13 -17.19 9.84
N CYS A 268 -25.13 -17.01 8.53
CA CYS A 268 -26.32 -17.20 7.70
C CYS A 268 -26.77 -18.68 7.62
N VAL A 269 -25.83 -19.62 7.72
CA VAL A 269 -26.15 -21.06 7.64
C VAL A 269 -25.78 -21.76 8.95
N SER A 270 -26.70 -22.51 9.51
CA SER A 270 -26.47 -23.24 10.77
C SER A 270 -25.59 -24.49 10.58
N TYR A 271 -25.63 -25.09 9.38
CA TYR A 271 -24.82 -26.27 9.08
C TYR A 271 -23.34 -25.91 8.94
N LYS A 272 -22.48 -26.56 9.72
CA LYS A 272 -21.02 -26.41 9.64
C LYS A 272 -20.36 -27.76 9.52
N VAL A 273 -19.44 -27.89 8.57
CA VAL A 273 -18.64 -29.10 8.41
C VAL A 273 -17.67 -29.22 9.59
N LYS A 274 -17.76 -30.33 10.30
CA LYS A 274 -16.79 -30.71 11.32
C LYS A 274 -15.52 -31.23 10.65
N MET A 275 -14.49 -30.42 10.58
CA MET A 275 -13.21 -30.84 10.01
C MET A 275 -12.46 -31.75 10.98
N GLY A 276 -11.99 -32.90 10.49
CA GLY A 276 -11.16 -33.81 11.27
C GLY A 276 -9.82 -33.17 11.67
N ALA A 277 -9.28 -33.57 12.82
CA ALA A 277 -8.01 -33.01 13.33
C ALA A 277 -6.83 -33.18 12.36
N ARG A 278 -6.83 -34.26 11.56
CA ARG A 278 -5.80 -34.49 10.53
C ARG A 278 -5.87 -33.45 9.42
N LEU A 279 -7.07 -33.13 8.92
CA LEU A 279 -7.30 -32.14 7.87
C LEU A 279 -6.90 -30.74 8.36
N VAL A 280 -7.32 -30.35 9.58
CA VAL A 280 -6.95 -29.04 10.17
C VAL A 280 -5.44 -28.90 10.31
N ARG A 281 -4.74 -29.97 10.72
CA ARG A 281 -3.27 -29.96 10.82
C ARG A 281 -2.61 -29.84 9.44
N GLY A 282 -3.12 -30.56 8.43
CA GLY A 282 -2.64 -30.45 7.05
C GLY A 282 -2.80 -29.04 6.49
N LEU A 283 -3.96 -28.41 6.69
CA LEU A 283 -4.23 -27.04 6.28
C LEU A 283 -3.37 -26.01 7.02
N ASP A 284 -3.02 -26.26 8.28
CA ASP A 284 -2.08 -25.39 9.03
C ASP A 284 -0.66 -25.49 8.50
N ILE A 285 -0.22 -26.69 8.11
CA ILE A 285 1.08 -26.90 7.45
C ILE A 285 1.07 -26.23 6.08
N PHE A 286 0.04 -26.45 5.27
CA PHE A 286 -0.13 -25.81 3.96
C PHE A 286 -0.03 -24.30 4.06
N ARG A 287 -0.73 -23.67 5.01
CA ARG A 287 -0.69 -22.23 5.26
C ARG A 287 0.72 -21.71 5.54
N LYS A 288 1.50 -22.44 6.35
CA LYS A 288 2.89 -22.06 6.69
C LYS A 288 3.81 -22.19 5.48
N LEU A 289 3.66 -23.28 4.73
CA LEU A 289 4.43 -23.50 3.49
C LEU A 289 4.07 -22.44 2.44
N LEU A 290 2.79 -22.16 2.25
CA LEU A 290 2.33 -21.10 1.35
C LEU A 290 2.93 -19.75 1.76
N TRP A 291 2.89 -19.41 3.05
CA TRP A 291 3.48 -18.17 3.54
C TRP A 291 4.99 -18.11 3.30
N CYS A 292 5.74 -19.18 3.58
CA CYS A 292 7.17 -19.24 3.30
C CYS A 292 7.45 -19.07 1.79
N LEU A 293 6.69 -19.77 0.94
CA LEU A 293 6.83 -19.66 -0.51
C LEU A 293 6.59 -18.22 -0.99
N LEU A 294 5.50 -17.59 -0.54
CA LEU A 294 5.17 -16.21 -0.90
C LEU A 294 6.26 -15.23 -0.44
N MET A 295 6.85 -15.45 0.74
CA MET A 295 7.96 -14.61 1.22
C MET A 295 9.22 -14.78 0.38
N ILE A 296 9.54 -16.00 -0.04
CA ILE A 296 10.66 -16.27 -0.93
C ILE A 296 10.45 -15.61 -2.30
N LEU A 297 9.25 -15.71 -2.86
CA LEU A 297 8.91 -15.08 -4.15
C LEU A 297 9.07 -13.56 -4.12
N ILE A 298 8.64 -12.90 -3.03
CA ILE A 298 8.87 -11.46 -2.87
C ILE A 298 10.38 -11.16 -2.75
N TRP A 299 11.09 -11.95 -1.95
CA TRP A 299 12.50 -11.68 -1.68
C TRP A 299 13.38 -11.88 -2.90
N THR A 300 13.04 -12.85 -3.76
CA THR A 300 13.73 -13.08 -5.04
C THR A 300 13.28 -12.15 -6.16
N GLY A 301 12.24 -11.35 -5.94
CA GLY A 301 11.64 -10.49 -6.97
C GLY A 301 10.86 -11.24 -8.05
N VAL A 302 10.85 -12.57 -8.02
CA VAL A 302 10.08 -13.40 -8.95
C VAL A 302 8.61 -13.35 -8.55
N TRP A 303 7.77 -12.82 -9.43
CA TRP A 303 6.32 -12.71 -9.22
C TRP A 303 5.95 -11.98 -7.91
N ALA A 304 6.52 -10.80 -7.70
CA ALA A 304 6.18 -9.95 -6.55
C ALA A 304 4.72 -9.45 -6.58
N ASP A 305 4.09 -9.45 -7.77
CA ASP A 305 2.73 -8.95 -8.02
C ASP A 305 1.63 -9.79 -7.37
N TRP A 306 1.96 -10.95 -6.75
CA TRP A 306 0.95 -11.71 -6.02
C TRP A 306 0.31 -10.92 -4.87
N THR A 307 0.99 -9.88 -4.37
CA THR A 307 0.45 -8.98 -3.34
C THR A 307 -0.80 -8.24 -3.81
N ASP A 308 -0.95 -8.05 -5.12
CA ASP A 308 -2.12 -7.37 -5.72
C ASP A 308 -3.34 -8.29 -5.79
N TYR A 309 -3.13 -9.62 -5.65
CA TYR A 309 -4.20 -10.61 -5.60
C TYR A 309 -4.75 -10.89 -4.20
N GLU A 310 -4.46 -10.03 -3.22
CA GLU A 310 -5.05 -10.15 -1.89
C GLU A 310 -6.56 -9.84 -1.93
N PRO A 311 -7.44 -10.71 -1.39
CA PRO A 311 -8.90 -10.51 -1.41
C PRO A 311 -9.38 -9.25 -0.68
N PHE A 312 -8.53 -8.60 0.08
CA PHE A 312 -8.82 -7.33 0.72
C PHE A 312 -9.02 -6.20 -0.29
N ALA A 313 -8.30 -6.24 -1.42
CA ALA A 313 -8.45 -5.26 -2.50
C ALA A 313 -9.85 -5.27 -3.12
N ALA A 314 -10.62 -6.36 -2.97
CA ALA A 314 -12.01 -6.43 -3.41
C ALA A 314 -12.93 -5.40 -2.74
N PHE A 315 -12.55 -4.82 -1.60
CA PHE A 315 -13.30 -3.70 -0.99
C PHE A 315 -13.15 -2.38 -1.76
N ILE A 316 -12.08 -2.26 -2.57
CA ILE A 316 -11.86 -1.10 -3.44
C ILE A 316 -12.27 -1.49 -4.86
N PHE A 317 -13.58 -1.54 -5.11
CA PHE A 317 -14.17 -2.05 -6.37
C PHE A 317 -13.63 -1.37 -7.63
N GLN A 318 -13.20 -0.11 -7.54
CA GLN A 318 -12.75 0.67 -8.69
C GLN A 318 -11.38 0.23 -9.22
N SER A 319 -10.52 -0.33 -8.35
CA SER A 319 -9.16 -0.77 -8.70
C SER A 319 -8.94 -2.27 -8.64
N ALA A 320 -9.93 -3.03 -8.14
CA ALA A 320 -9.81 -4.47 -7.99
C ALA A 320 -9.97 -5.21 -9.32
N SER A 321 -9.04 -6.12 -9.62
CA SER A 321 -9.18 -7.00 -10.78
C SER A 321 -10.33 -8.01 -10.59
N TRP A 322 -10.93 -8.46 -11.69
CA TRP A 322 -11.98 -9.48 -11.66
C TRP A 322 -11.58 -10.77 -10.93
N VAL A 323 -10.31 -11.15 -11.05
CA VAL A 323 -9.76 -12.34 -10.38
C VAL A 323 -9.83 -12.17 -8.85
N VAL A 324 -9.46 -11.00 -8.33
CA VAL A 324 -9.50 -10.70 -6.89
C VAL A 324 -10.93 -10.74 -6.36
N ILE A 325 -11.87 -10.17 -7.10
CA ILE A 325 -13.29 -10.19 -6.75
C ILE A 325 -13.82 -11.63 -6.73
N ALA A 326 -13.49 -12.43 -7.75
CA ALA A 326 -13.88 -13.85 -7.81
C ALA A 326 -13.32 -14.67 -6.64
N ILE A 327 -12.05 -14.47 -6.30
CA ILE A 327 -11.41 -15.11 -5.13
C ILE A 327 -12.12 -14.68 -3.83
N ALA A 328 -12.40 -13.41 -3.66
CA ALA A 328 -13.08 -12.90 -2.48
C ALA A 328 -14.48 -13.52 -2.33
N ILE A 329 -15.27 -13.55 -3.40
CA ILE A 329 -16.60 -14.17 -3.44
C ILE A 329 -16.49 -15.66 -3.11
N ALA A 330 -15.57 -16.40 -3.71
CA ALA A 330 -15.39 -17.84 -3.46
C ALA A 330 -15.12 -18.12 -1.97
N PHE A 331 -14.26 -17.33 -1.31
CA PHE A 331 -14.00 -17.49 0.12
C PHE A 331 -15.17 -17.06 1.01
N VAL A 332 -15.96 -16.08 0.59
CA VAL A 332 -17.19 -15.70 1.30
C VAL A 332 -18.24 -16.83 1.18
N LEU A 333 -18.42 -17.41 0.00
CA LEU A 333 -19.31 -18.56 -0.21
C LEU A 333 -18.84 -19.78 0.61
N LEU A 334 -17.54 -20.07 0.61
CA LEU A 334 -16.98 -21.14 1.43
C LEU A 334 -17.20 -20.90 2.93
N SER A 335 -17.36 -19.64 3.33
CA SER A 335 -17.60 -19.25 4.74
C SER A 335 -19.00 -19.68 5.23
N PHE A 336 -19.96 -19.98 4.35
CA PHE A 336 -21.23 -20.57 4.76
C PHE A 336 -21.05 -21.95 5.40
N VAL A 337 -20.06 -22.70 4.95
CA VAL A 337 -19.81 -24.09 5.38
C VAL A 337 -18.65 -24.17 6.37
N VAL A 338 -17.58 -23.43 6.18
CA VAL A 338 -16.38 -23.39 7.03
C VAL A 338 -16.20 -22.00 7.62
N VAL A 339 -16.08 -21.89 8.94
CA VAL A 339 -15.92 -20.58 9.60
C VAL A 339 -14.59 -19.94 9.23
N ARG A 340 -14.63 -18.81 8.51
CA ARG A 340 -13.48 -17.97 8.11
C ARG A 340 -12.35 -18.76 7.43
N PRO A 341 -12.60 -19.42 6.29
CA PRO A 341 -11.63 -20.31 5.65
C PRO A 341 -10.38 -19.56 5.20
N TYR A 342 -10.49 -18.39 4.57
CA TYR A 342 -9.35 -17.59 4.13
C TYR A 342 -8.47 -17.17 5.30
N CYS A 343 -9.03 -16.53 6.33
CA CYS A 343 -8.27 -16.05 7.49
C CYS A 343 -7.59 -17.17 8.28
N ARG A 344 -8.16 -18.39 8.24
CA ARG A 344 -7.61 -19.55 8.97
C ARG A 344 -6.50 -20.26 8.22
N PHE A 345 -6.61 -20.38 6.90
CA PHE A 345 -5.82 -21.34 6.13
C PHE A 345 -5.02 -20.77 4.97
N VAL A 346 -5.28 -19.53 4.56
CA VAL A 346 -4.64 -18.93 3.38
C VAL A 346 -3.98 -17.59 3.69
N CYS A 347 -4.64 -16.72 4.46
CA CYS A 347 -4.24 -15.33 4.66
C CYS A 347 -2.78 -15.17 5.11
N PRO A 348 -1.92 -14.50 4.32
CA PRO A 348 -0.51 -14.31 4.66
C PRO A 348 -0.33 -13.37 5.85
N VAL A 349 -1.09 -12.26 5.92
CA VAL A 349 -1.09 -11.33 7.07
C VAL A 349 -1.52 -12.04 8.34
N GLY A 350 -2.57 -12.87 8.28
CA GLY A 350 -3.01 -13.68 9.40
C GLY A 350 -1.96 -14.71 9.85
N THR A 351 -1.14 -15.24 8.96
CA THR A 351 -0.05 -16.16 9.28
C THR A 351 1.09 -15.42 9.96
N TRP A 352 1.48 -14.29 9.43
CA TRP A 352 2.48 -13.41 10.01
C TRP A 352 2.11 -13.01 11.43
N LEU A 353 0.91 -12.48 11.65
CA LEU A 353 0.43 -12.11 12.99
C LEU A 353 0.37 -13.28 13.97
N ARG A 354 0.08 -14.51 13.50
CA ARG A 354 0.06 -15.71 14.36
C ARG A 354 1.44 -16.19 14.76
N ASN A 355 2.46 -15.98 13.95
CA ASN A 355 3.83 -16.37 14.28
C ASN A 355 4.36 -15.61 15.52
N PHE A 356 3.79 -14.44 15.83
CA PHE A 356 4.11 -13.68 17.05
C PHE A 356 3.35 -14.14 18.30
N GLN A 357 2.41 -15.07 18.15
CA GLN A 357 1.59 -15.54 19.25
C GLN A 357 2.19 -16.82 19.81
N SER A 358 2.38 -16.90 21.16
CA SER A 358 3.02 -18.05 21.79
C SER A 358 2.33 -19.37 21.47
N SER A 359 3.15 -20.42 21.35
CA SER A 359 2.85 -21.73 20.80
C SER A 359 1.99 -22.67 21.66
N LYS A 360 1.24 -22.19 22.65
CA LYS A 360 0.17 -23.02 23.24
C LYS A 360 -1.07 -22.98 22.35
N TRP A 361 -0.95 -23.68 21.23
CA TRP A 361 -2.04 -23.95 20.31
C TRP A 361 -3.10 -24.77 21.02
N ARG A 362 -4.25 -24.19 21.30
CA ARG A 362 -5.48 -24.95 21.56
C ARG A 362 -6.34 -24.81 20.33
N PRO A 363 -6.71 -25.93 19.67
CA PRO A 363 -7.72 -25.90 18.62
C PRO A 363 -9.04 -25.41 19.22
N PHE A 364 -9.72 -24.47 18.53
CA PHE A 364 -11.10 -24.10 18.80
C PHE A 364 -12.05 -25.22 18.37
#